data_86f0730ac59177e416dd13173ad24d25
#
_entry.id   86f0730ac59177e416dd13173ad24d25
#
_cell.length_a   1.000
_cell.length_b   1.000
_cell.length_c   1.000
_cell.angle_alpha   90.00
_cell.angle_beta   90.00
_cell.angle_gamma   90.00
#
_symmetry.space_group_name_H-M   'P 1'
#
loop_
_entity.id
_entity.type
_entity.pdbx_description
1 polymer ?
#
loop_
_entity_poly.entity_id
_entity_poly.type
_entity_poly.pdbx_seq_one_letter_code
_entity_poly.pdbx_strand_id
1 'polypeptide(L)'
;MGARRVDPGAGPVRSKESVMDTATYESLRGTLRGPVTGPGDPGYDEARKIYNAMIDRRPAAIVPCADAADVMSAVGFGRDNGLAVAVRGGGHSGGGLCLVDDGMIIDLAAMRGVRVDPVAATAQVAGGALIGELDHAADGFGLGVPAGIISTTGVGGLTLGGGHGHLTRRYGLTIDSLLSADVVLADGSFVTADESHHPDLFWALRGGGGNFGVVTSFTFRLHPVGTVGLGVTVWPVEHTPEVLRWYREFLPHQPDELSGFFAALVIPPGPPFPEEIHGRKMAGVVWCWTGDLDGLDAALAPVADAGPPAFHFATPIPYPALQSTFDPLLPPGLQWYWRGDFFDRITDEAIEVHAKYAAAIPTGLSTMHLYPVDGAAHRVGRDDTAWSYRDAVWSGVFGGIDPDPANAGVIRDWCVGYWEELHPYSMGGAYVNFMMDEGEDRVRATYRDHYDRLARVKGTYDPDNLFRANQNIAPAR
;
A
#
# COMPACT_ATOMS: atom_id res chain seq x y z
N MET A 1 -64.71 -11.16 -9.90
CA MET A 1 -64.30 -10.34 -8.74
C MET A 1 -62.85 -9.96 -8.93
N GLY A 2 -62.63 -8.71 -9.33
CA GLY A 2 -61.31 -8.21 -9.74
C GLY A 2 -60.55 -7.67 -8.55
N ALA A 3 -59.30 -8.06 -8.43
CA ALA A 3 -58.35 -7.45 -7.52
C ALA A 3 -57.55 -6.36 -8.28
N ARG A 4 -57.73 -5.12 -7.87
CA ARG A 4 -56.97 -3.96 -8.37
C ARG A 4 -55.53 -4.05 -7.84
N ARG A 5 -54.55 -4.01 -8.77
CA ARG A 5 -53.15 -3.73 -8.46
C ARG A 5 -53.04 -2.26 -8.08
N VAL A 6 -52.45 -1.99 -6.91
CA VAL A 6 -52.02 -0.66 -6.48
C VAL A 6 -50.62 -0.48 -6.93
N ASP A 7 -50.35 0.51 -7.76
CA ASP A 7 -49.05 0.94 -8.26
C ASP A 7 -48.45 1.85 -7.19
N PRO A 8 -47.24 1.56 -6.63
CA PRO A 8 -46.58 2.50 -5.70
C PRO A 8 -45.84 3.55 -6.55
N GLY A 9 -46.35 4.77 -6.48
CA GLY A 9 -45.87 5.92 -7.20
C GLY A 9 -44.36 6.11 -7.12
N ALA A 10 -43.76 6.25 -8.29
CA ALA A 10 -42.41 6.73 -8.46
C ALA A 10 -42.32 8.17 -7.90
N GLY A 11 -41.62 8.34 -6.79
CA GLY A 11 -41.22 9.66 -6.31
C GLY A 11 -40.33 10.33 -7.36
N PRO A 12 -40.28 11.69 -7.41
CA PRO A 12 -39.51 12.40 -8.40
C PRO A 12 -38.02 12.00 -8.29
N VAL A 13 -37.48 11.49 -9.41
CA VAL A 13 -36.03 11.35 -9.61
C VAL A 13 -35.44 12.76 -9.48
N ARG A 14 -34.80 13.05 -8.36
CA ARG A 14 -33.97 14.26 -8.25
C ARG A 14 -32.93 14.19 -9.35
N SER A 15 -32.97 15.15 -10.26
CA SER A 15 -31.88 15.41 -11.19
C SER A 15 -30.60 15.56 -10.34
N LYS A 16 -29.53 14.83 -10.68
CA LYS A 16 -28.20 15.03 -10.09
C LYS A 16 -27.74 16.45 -10.46
N GLU A 17 -28.15 17.46 -9.66
CA GLU A 17 -27.50 18.75 -9.68
C GLU A 17 -26.09 18.55 -9.09
N SER A 18 -25.08 19.17 -9.68
CA SER A 18 -23.70 19.11 -9.22
C SER A 18 -23.66 19.48 -7.73
N VAL A 19 -22.99 18.67 -6.91
CA VAL A 19 -22.91 18.82 -5.45
C VAL A 19 -22.31 20.18 -5.04
N MET A 20 -21.62 20.88 -5.95
CA MET A 20 -21.07 22.21 -5.73
C MET A 20 -21.58 23.19 -6.80
N ASP A 21 -22.17 24.30 -6.38
CA ASP A 21 -22.48 25.41 -7.28
C ASP A 21 -21.24 26.29 -7.53
N THR A 22 -21.33 27.16 -8.53
CA THR A 22 -20.22 28.03 -8.94
C THR A 22 -19.74 28.93 -7.81
N ALA A 23 -20.63 29.44 -6.96
CA ALA A 23 -20.29 30.36 -5.86
C ALA A 23 -19.50 29.60 -4.76
N THR A 24 -19.91 28.40 -4.43
CA THR A 24 -19.23 27.51 -3.49
C THR A 24 -17.84 27.16 -4.01
N TYR A 25 -17.72 26.87 -5.30
CA TYR A 25 -16.45 26.56 -5.95
C TYR A 25 -15.47 27.75 -5.93
N GLU A 26 -15.94 28.96 -6.24
CA GLU A 26 -15.14 30.19 -6.19
C GLU A 26 -14.74 30.56 -4.75
N SER A 27 -15.61 30.30 -3.77
CA SER A 27 -15.28 30.46 -2.35
C SER A 27 -14.10 29.58 -1.94
N LEU A 28 -14.10 28.31 -2.35
CA LEU A 28 -12.97 27.40 -2.10
C LEU A 28 -11.67 27.90 -2.75
N ARG A 29 -11.74 28.33 -4.01
CA ARG A 29 -10.58 28.88 -4.74
C ARG A 29 -9.95 30.08 -4.02
N GLY A 30 -10.77 30.93 -3.39
CA GLY A 30 -10.29 32.11 -2.69
C GLY A 30 -9.51 31.84 -1.41
N THR A 31 -9.58 30.63 -0.86
CA THR A 31 -8.93 30.26 0.42
C THR A 31 -7.63 29.47 0.24
N LEU A 32 -7.30 29.06 -0.97
CA LEU A 32 -6.18 28.15 -1.27
C LEU A 32 -5.14 28.84 -2.15
N ARG A 33 -3.89 28.39 -2.04
CA ARG A 33 -2.80 28.88 -2.90
C ARG A 33 -2.83 28.28 -4.31
N GLY A 34 -3.22 26.99 -4.40
CA GLY A 34 -3.24 26.24 -5.65
C GLY A 34 -4.56 26.35 -6.39
N PRO A 35 -4.58 26.09 -7.71
CA PRO A 35 -5.81 26.07 -8.49
C PRO A 35 -6.64 24.86 -8.12
N VAL A 36 -7.88 25.06 -7.69
CA VAL A 36 -8.87 23.98 -7.55
C VAL A 36 -9.33 23.56 -8.94
N THR A 37 -9.34 22.25 -9.21
CA THR A 37 -9.76 21.68 -10.50
C THR A 37 -11.08 20.93 -10.33
N GLY A 38 -12.08 21.23 -11.16
CA GLY A 38 -13.38 20.58 -11.15
C GLY A 38 -13.83 20.12 -12.53
N PRO A 39 -15.01 19.46 -12.62
CA PRO A 39 -15.59 19.05 -13.88
C PRO A 39 -15.73 20.23 -14.85
N GLY A 40 -15.19 20.08 -16.07
CA GLY A 40 -15.18 21.13 -17.08
C GLY A 40 -13.93 22.00 -17.09
N ASP A 41 -13.07 21.97 -16.08
CA ASP A 41 -11.78 22.66 -16.11
C ASP A 41 -10.79 21.91 -17.03
N PRO A 42 -9.89 22.64 -17.72
CA PRO A 42 -8.80 22.04 -18.47
C PRO A 42 -7.93 21.17 -17.55
N GLY A 43 -7.61 19.95 -17.97
CA GLY A 43 -6.77 19.01 -17.20
C GLY A 43 -7.51 18.21 -16.12
N TYR A 44 -8.82 18.39 -15.92
CA TYR A 44 -9.60 17.65 -14.93
C TYR A 44 -9.49 16.13 -15.11
N ASP A 45 -9.65 15.62 -16.33
CA ASP A 45 -9.58 14.18 -16.59
C ASP A 45 -8.18 13.61 -16.31
N GLU A 46 -7.13 14.39 -16.46
CA GLU A 46 -5.77 13.98 -16.06
C GLU A 46 -5.58 14.05 -14.54
N ALA A 47 -6.04 15.15 -13.92
CA ALA A 47 -5.89 15.37 -12.48
C ALA A 47 -6.61 14.32 -11.61
N ARG A 48 -7.68 13.69 -12.09
CA ARG A 48 -8.44 12.65 -11.38
C ARG A 48 -7.88 11.24 -11.56
N LYS A 49 -6.88 11.03 -12.43
CA LYS A 49 -6.25 9.73 -12.60
C LYS A 49 -5.45 9.32 -11.38
N ILE A 50 -5.41 8.01 -11.14
CA ILE A 50 -4.55 7.39 -10.14
C ILE A 50 -3.79 6.23 -10.77
N TYR A 51 -2.91 5.59 -10.01
CA TYR A 51 -2.07 4.50 -10.46
C TYR A 51 -2.86 3.35 -11.11
N ASN A 52 -4.00 2.96 -10.49
CA ASN A 52 -4.90 1.92 -11.00
C ASN A 52 -5.91 2.51 -12.00
N ALA A 53 -5.76 2.21 -13.28
CA ALA A 53 -6.65 2.70 -14.34
C ALA A 53 -8.04 2.01 -14.37
N MET A 54 -8.28 0.95 -13.59
CA MET A 54 -9.64 0.41 -13.40
C MET A 54 -10.55 1.37 -12.62
N ILE A 55 -9.98 2.36 -11.93
CA ILE A 55 -10.71 3.30 -11.09
C ILE A 55 -11.01 4.57 -11.90
N ASP A 56 -12.28 4.80 -12.21
CA ASP A 56 -12.77 5.98 -12.93
C ASP A 56 -13.83 6.71 -12.11
N ARG A 57 -13.40 7.45 -11.06
CA ARG A 57 -14.27 8.28 -10.22
C ARG A 57 -14.23 9.74 -10.66
N ARG A 58 -15.34 10.48 -10.40
CA ARG A 58 -15.53 11.87 -10.83
C ARG A 58 -15.77 12.78 -9.64
N PRO A 59 -14.69 13.29 -9.00
CA PRO A 59 -14.81 14.23 -7.88
C PRO A 59 -15.42 15.56 -8.34
N ALA A 60 -16.17 16.22 -7.45
CA ALA A 60 -16.65 17.57 -7.68
C ALA A 60 -15.51 18.61 -7.61
N ALA A 61 -14.48 18.34 -6.80
CA ALA A 61 -13.29 19.19 -6.72
C ALA A 61 -12.03 18.38 -6.41
N ILE A 62 -10.91 18.75 -7.04
CA ILE A 62 -9.57 18.32 -6.71
C ILE A 62 -8.81 19.52 -6.18
N VAL A 63 -8.33 19.43 -4.94
CA VAL A 63 -7.71 20.52 -4.17
C VAL A 63 -6.24 20.21 -3.96
N PRO A 64 -5.33 20.71 -4.81
CA PRO A 64 -3.89 20.57 -4.59
C PRO A 64 -3.47 21.46 -3.42
N CYS A 65 -2.93 20.84 -2.38
CA CYS A 65 -2.45 21.52 -1.17
C CYS A 65 -0.93 21.69 -1.24
N ALA A 66 -0.45 22.90 -1.04
CA ALA A 66 0.97 23.25 -1.01
C ALA A 66 1.58 23.12 0.40
N ASP A 67 0.76 23.27 1.43
CA ASP A 67 1.16 23.18 2.84
C ASP A 67 -0.01 22.80 3.77
N ALA A 68 0.28 22.73 5.07
CA ALA A 68 -0.72 22.39 6.08
C ALA A 68 -1.88 23.41 6.17
N ALA A 69 -1.66 24.68 5.84
CA ALA A 69 -2.71 25.70 5.87
C ALA A 69 -3.75 25.48 4.76
N ASP A 70 -3.31 25.08 3.57
CA ASP A 70 -4.22 24.65 2.49
C ASP A 70 -5.02 23.40 2.92
N VAL A 71 -4.37 22.43 3.56
CA VAL A 71 -5.05 21.22 4.08
C VAL A 71 -6.10 21.60 5.13
N MET A 72 -5.77 22.47 6.09
CA MET A 72 -6.73 22.96 7.10
C MET A 72 -7.93 23.64 6.46
N SER A 73 -7.71 24.49 5.47
CA SER A 73 -8.76 25.16 4.70
C SER A 73 -9.63 24.17 3.94
N ALA A 74 -9.03 23.18 3.28
CA ALA A 74 -9.74 22.14 2.53
C ALA A 74 -10.58 21.24 3.44
N VAL A 75 -10.03 20.80 4.59
CA VAL A 75 -10.76 20.00 5.59
C VAL A 75 -11.96 20.77 6.13
N GLY A 76 -11.75 22.03 6.55
CA GLY A 76 -12.83 22.89 7.03
C GLY A 76 -13.92 23.09 5.98
N PHE A 77 -13.54 23.37 4.75
CA PHE A 77 -14.49 23.51 3.65
C PHE A 77 -15.29 22.23 3.39
N GLY A 78 -14.64 21.07 3.32
CA GLY A 78 -15.29 19.78 3.09
C GLY A 78 -16.30 19.45 4.19
N ARG A 79 -15.91 19.65 5.46
CA ARG A 79 -16.77 19.48 6.62
C ARG A 79 -17.99 20.42 6.58
N ASP A 80 -17.77 21.72 6.42
CA ASP A 80 -18.82 22.74 6.54
C ASP A 80 -19.84 22.64 5.39
N ASN A 81 -19.45 22.06 4.24
CA ASN A 81 -20.33 21.82 3.11
C ASN A 81 -20.84 20.37 3.02
N GLY A 82 -20.55 19.52 4.01
CA GLY A 82 -21.02 18.12 4.06
C GLY A 82 -20.50 17.24 2.90
N LEU A 83 -19.35 17.58 2.32
CA LEU A 83 -18.78 16.85 1.18
C LEU A 83 -18.16 15.51 1.64
N ALA A 84 -18.23 14.51 0.78
CA ALA A 84 -17.36 13.34 0.93
C ALA A 84 -15.92 13.78 0.63
N VAL A 85 -14.99 13.44 1.53
CA VAL A 85 -13.58 13.84 1.42
C VAL A 85 -12.71 12.59 1.26
N ALA A 86 -11.85 12.60 0.25
CA ALA A 86 -10.77 11.64 0.09
C ALA A 86 -9.41 12.35 0.14
N VAL A 87 -8.38 11.66 0.61
CA VAL A 87 -7.00 12.17 0.67
C VAL A 87 -6.14 11.40 -0.31
N ARG A 88 -5.40 12.11 -1.15
CA ARG A 88 -4.47 11.52 -2.11
C ARG A 88 -3.04 11.96 -1.82
N GLY A 89 -2.15 11.00 -1.50
CA GLY A 89 -0.71 11.17 -1.55
C GLY A 89 -0.17 10.75 -2.92
N GLY A 90 0.55 9.63 -3.02
CA GLY A 90 1.09 9.10 -4.28
C GLY A 90 0.08 8.45 -5.24
N GLY A 91 -1.20 8.33 -4.86
CA GLY A 91 -2.24 7.78 -5.75
C GLY A 91 -2.17 6.27 -6.01
N HIS A 92 -1.47 5.48 -5.21
CA HIS A 92 -1.28 4.03 -5.36
C HIS A 92 -2.41 3.17 -4.76
N SER A 93 -3.54 3.76 -4.33
CA SER A 93 -4.67 3.01 -3.76
C SER A 93 -5.29 2.07 -4.78
N GLY A 94 -5.15 0.76 -4.60
CA GLY A 94 -5.71 -0.26 -5.48
C GLY A 94 -7.23 -0.22 -5.56
N GLY A 95 -7.89 -0.09 -4.41
CA GLY A 95 -9.35 0.05 -4.32
C GLY A 95 -9.88 1.44 -4.69
N GLY A 96 -9.00 2.39 -5.07
CA GLY A 96 -9.40 3.75 -5.44
C GLY A 96 -9.93 4.59 -4.28
N LEU A 97 -9.57 4.24 -3.05
CA LEU A 97 -10.07 4.90 -1.83
C LEU A 97 -9.49 6.31 -1.61
N CYS A 98 -8.53 6.72 -2.44
CA CYS A 98 -8.03 8.11 -2.50
C CYS A 98 -8.84 9.00 -3.45
N LEU A 99 -9.95 8.50 -4.00
CA LEU A 99 -10.90 9.20 -4.85
C LEU A 99 -12.33 9.04 -4.32
N VAL A 100 -13.19 10.00 -4.63
CA VAL A 100 -14.64 9.96 -4.37
C VAL A 100 -15.39 10.52 -5.57
N ASP A 101 -16.59 10.00 -5.83
CA ASP A 101 -17.53 10.61 -6.78
C ASP A 101 -18.28 11.75 -6.09
N ASP A 102 -18.55 12.84 -6.83
CA ASP A 102 -19.34 14.01 -6.40
C ASP A 102 -18.83 14.66 -5.08
N GLY A 103 -17.62 14.32 -4.62
CA GLY A 103 -16.98 14.83 -3.41
C GLY A 103 -15.68 15.60 -3.70
N MET A 104 -14.84 15.75 -2.69
CA MET A 104 -13.62 16.53 -2.77
C MET A 104 -12.39 15.66 -2.50
N ILE A 105 -11.33 15.86 -3.30
CA ILE A 105 -10.01 15.25 -3.07
C ILE A 105 -9.09 16.31 -2.49
N ILE A 106 -8.51 16.03 -1.31
CA ILE A 106 -7.36 16.75 -0.76
C ILE A 106 -6.12 16.09 -1.35
N ASP A 107 -5.47 16.79 -2.27
CA ASP A 107 -4.33 16.27 -3.01
C ASP A 107 -3.01 16.80 -2.46
N LEU A 108 -2.21 15.94 -1.89
CA LEU A 108 -0.93 16.25 -1.27
C LEU A 108 0.24 16.18 -2.25
N ALA A 109 0.00 15.88 -3.54
CA ALA A 109 1.06 15.65 -4.53
C ALA A 109 2.06 16.82 -4.69
N ALA A 110 1.71 18.05 -4.27
CA ALA A 110 2.61 19.17 -4.23
C ALA A 110 3.49 19.23 -2.96
N MET A 111 3.15 18.48 -1.92
CA MET A 111 3.87 18.42 -0.64
C MET A 111 4.90 17.30 -0.64
N ARG A 112 6.04 17.51 -1.31
CA ARG A 112 7.04 16.45 -1.58
C ARG A 112 8.39 16.66 -0.88
N GLY A 113 8.51 17.62 0.01
CA GLY A 113 9.77 17.94 0.68
C GLY A 113 10.26 16.79 1.56
N VAL A 114 11.56 16.47 1.44
CA VAL A 114 12.28 15.53 2.32
C VAL A 114 13.47 16.26 2.91
N ARG A 115 13.62 16.25 4.23
CA ARG A 115 14.75 16.82 4.95
C ARG A 115 15.40 15.76 5.85
N VAL A 116 16.63 15.39 5.55
CA VAL A 116 17.41 14.45 6.34
C VAL A 116 18.27 15.22 7.36
N ASP A 117 18.28 14.73 8.59
CA ASP A 117 19.28 15.07 9.62
C ASP A 117 20.19 13.85 9.80
N PRO A 118 21.39 13.84 9.20
CA PRO A 118 22.29 12.69 9.29
C PRO A 118 22.92 12.51 10.67
N VAL A 119 22.96 13.54 11.51
CA VAL A 119 23.50 13.44 12.86
C VAL A 119 22.52 12.77 13.80
N ALA A 120 21.25 13.15 13.70
CA ALA A 120 20.17 12.51 14.45
C ALA A 120 19.71 11.19 13.81
N ALA A 121 20.14 10.89 12.58
CA ALA A 121 19.66 9.79 11.75
C ALA A 121 18.12 9.82 11.64
N THR A 122 17.57 10.98 11.24
CA THR A 122 16.13 11.18 11.06
C THR A 122 15.82 11.84 9.72
N ALA A 123 14.59 11.62 9.23
CA ALA A 123 14.06 12.33 8.07
C ALA A 123 12.69 12.90 8.39
N GLN A 124 12.48 14.19 8.09
CA GLN A 124 11.17 14.79 8.00
C GLN A 124 10.70 14.73 6.54
N VAL A 125 9.52 14.14 6.31
CA VAL A 125 8.99 13.78 4.99
C VAL A 125 7.58 14.32 4.86
N ALA A 126 7.33 15.14 3.85
CA ALA A 126 6.00 15.69 3.60
C ALA A 126 5.00 14.62 3.12
N GLY A 127 3.71 14.79 3.42
CA GLY A 127 2.66 13.79 3.25
C GLY A 127 2.41 13.32 1.81
N GLY A 128 2.80 14.08 0.81
CA GLY A 128 2.70 13.72 -0.61
C GLY A 128 4.00 13.21 -1.23
N ALA A 129 5.10 13.07 -0.45
CA ALA A 129 6.36 12.54 -0.96
C ALA A 129 6.23 11.09 -1.41
N LEU A 130 7.04 10.70 -2.38
CA LEU A 130 7.16 9.34 -2.86
C LEU A 130 8.34 8.62 -2.17
N ILE A 131 8.29 7.29 -2.14
CA ILE A 131 9.36 6.45 -1.57
C ILE A 131 10.69 6.78 -2.22
N GLY A 132 10.75 6.85 -3.56
CA GLY A 132 12.00 7.13 -4.28
C GLY A 132 12.62 8.49 -3.95
N GLU A 133 11.82 9.48 -3.52
CA GLU A 133 12.36 10.77 -3.07
C GLU A 133 12.99 10.68 -1.68
N LEU A 134 12.36 9.91 -0.79
CA LEU A 134 12.92 9.61 0.53
C LEU A 134 14.20 8.77 0.41
N ASP A 135 14.17 7.71 -0.41
CA ASP A 135 15.33 6.85 -0.64
C ASP A 135 16.50 7.65 -1.21
N HIS A 136 16.26 8.49 -2.25
CA HIS A 136 17.28 9.34 -2.84
C HIS A 136 17.89 10.33 -1.82
N ALA A 137 17.05 10.97 -1.01
CA ALA A 137 17.51 11.94 -0.03
C ALA A 137 18.32 11.29 1.10
N ALA A 138 17.93 10.08 1.53
CA ALA A 138 18.59 9.36 2.61
C ALA A 138 19.88 8.68 2.17
N ASP A 139 19.93 8.14 0.94
CA ASP A 139 21.08 7.44 0.36
C ASP A 139 22.34 8.30 0.32
N GLY A 140 22.21 9.61 0.08
CA GLY A 140 23.32 10.56 0.14
C GLY A 140 24.09 10.57 1.47
N PHE A 141 23.50 10.00 2.52
CA PHE A 141 24.09 9.88 3.86
C PHE A 141 24.31 8.40 4.26
N GLY A 142 24.12 7.45 3.36
CA GLY A 142 24.19 6.02 3.68
C GLY A 142 23.09 5.55 4.61
N LEU A 143 21.92 6.18 4.54
CA LEU A 143 20.77 5.93 5.41
C LEU A 143 19.54 5.52 4.57
N GLY A 144 18.57 4.82 5.21
CA GLY A 144 17.31 4.44 4.61
C GLY A 144 16.25 4.12 5.66
N VAL A 145 15.02 3.91 5.22
CA VAL A 145 13.88 3.49 6.05
C VAL A 145 13.19 2.29 5.39
N PRO A 146 12.63 1.34 6.16
CA PRO A 146 11.80 0.29 5.60
C PRO A 146 10.62 0.89 4.83
N ALA A 147 10.44 0.48 3.59
CA ALA A 147 9.35 0.94 2.71
C ALA A 147 8.95 -0.16 1.72
N GLY A 148 7.92 0.08 0.89
CA GLY A 148 7.49 -0.83 -0.16
C GLY A 148 8.51 -0.94 -1.30
N ILE A 149 8.26 -1.86 -2.25
CA ILE A 149 9.20 -2.22 -3.32
C ILE A 149 8.99 -1.45 -4.64
N ILE A 150 8.11 -0.47 -4.68
CA ILE A 150 7.83 0.39 -5.84
C ILE A 150 8.10 1.83 -5.44
N SER A 151 9.11 2.45 -6.08
CA SER A 151 9.60 3.77 -5.68
C SER A 151 8.60 4.91 -5.89
N THR A 152 7.64 4.74 -6.80
CA THR A 152 6.57 5.69 -7.10
C THR A 152 5.43 5.68 -6.07
N THR A 153 5.45 4.76 -5.11
CA THR A 153 4.44 4.69 -4.04
C THR A 153 4.53 5.89 -3.10
N GLY A 154 3.39 6.46 -2.73
CA GLY A 154 3.34 7.56 -1.76
C GLY A 154 3.70 7.13 -0.34
N VAL A 155 4.61 7.85 0.30
CA VAL A 155 5.03 7.60 1.68
C VAL A 155 3.84 7.62 2.64
N GLY A 156 2.89 8.57 2.46
CA GLY A 156 1.78 8.75 3.38
C GLY A 156 0.87 7.52 3.49
N GLY A 157 0.29 7.07 2.37
CA GLY A 157 -0.63 5.93 2.37
C GLY A 157 0.06 4.62 2.76
N LEU A 158 1.29 4.42 2.31
CA LEU A 158 2.09 3.25 2.69
C LEU A 158 2.32 3.21 4.21
N THR A 159 2.82 4.30 4.79
CA THR A 159 3.12 4.38 6.23
C THR A 159 1.86 4.17 7.07
N LEU A 160 0.77 4.87 6.77
CA LEU A 160 -0.45 4.78 7.57
C LEU A 160 -1.04 3.36 7.60
N GLY A 161 -0.84 2.57 6.56
CA GLY A 161 -1.23 1.16 6.51
C GLY A 161 -0.25 0.19 7.18
N GLY A 162 0.96 0.65 7.54
CA GLY A 162 2.02 -0.19 8.13
C GLY A 162 3.34 -0.10 7.38
N GLY A 163 3.35 -0.46 6.12
CA GLY A 163 4.51 -0.44 5.21
C GLY A 163 5.49 -1.59 5.42
N HIS A 164 5.65 -2.43 4.42
CA HIS A 164 6.64 -3.52 4.41
C HIS A 164 7.32 -3.66 3.04
N GLY A 165 8.50 -4.25 3.02
CA GLY A 165 9.29 -4.49 1.81
C GLY A 165 10.65 -5.10 2.12
N HIS A 166 11.68 -4.74 1.35
CA HIS A 166 13.01 -5.38 1.41
C HIS A 166 13.68 -5.35 2.79
N LEU A 167 13.48 -4.27 3.56
CA LEU A 167 14.14 -4.05 4.85
C LEU A 167 13.34 -4.53 6.06
N THR A 168 12.15 -5.11 5.86
CA THR A 168 11.21 -5.43 6.95
C THR A 168 11.81 -6.41 7.97
N ARG A 169 12.48 -7.47 7.52
CA ARG A 169 13.11 -8.43 8.44
C ARG A 169 14.17 -7.80 9.32
N ARG A 170 14.95 -6.85 8.77
CA ARG A 170 16.06 -6.24 9.50
C ARG A 170 15.63 -5.09 10.42
N TYR A 171 14.70 -4.25 9.98
CA TYR A 171 14.38 -2.99 10.66
C TYR A 171 12.90 -2.83 11.04
N GLY A 172 12.05 -3.81 10.77
CA GLY A 172 10.61 -3.76 11.04
C GLY A 172 9.80 -3.14 9.89
N LEU A 173 8.56 -2.83 10.19
CA LEU A 173 7.66 -2.12 9.28
C LEU A 173 8.05 -0.63 9.19
N THR A 174 7.55 0.09 8.19
CA THR A 174 7.76 1.55 8.06
C THR A 174 7.28 2.29 9.32
N ILE A 175 6.15 1.87 9.90
CA ILE A 175 5.59 2.45 11.14
C ILE A 175 6.48 2.24 12.37
N ASP A 176 7.35 1.24 12.37
CA ASP A 176 8.26 0.97 13.49
C ASP A 176 9.44 1.96 13.52
N SER A 177 9.65 2.64 12.39
CA SER A 177 10.60 3.74 12.27
C SER A 177 9.96 5.13 12.44
N LEU A 178 8.61 5.23 12.53
CA LEU A 178 7.91 6.50 12.70
C LEU A 178 8.12 7.06 14.11
N LEU A 179 8.55 8.31 14.22
CA LEU A 179 8.81 9.03 15.47
C LEU A 179 7.70 10.03 15.80
N SER A 180 7.15 10.71 14.78
CA SER A 180 6.05 11.65 14.92
C SER A 180 5.33 11.88 13.60
N ALA A 181 4.12 12.43 13.68
CA ALA A 181 3.34 12.85 12.51
C ALA A 181 2.62 14.17 12.80
N ASP A 182 2.64 15.09 11.83
CA ASP A 182 1.83 16.32 11.84
C ASP A 182 0.51 16.06 11.12
N VAL A 183 -0.60 16.34 11.79
CA VAL A 183 -1.94 15.91 11.36
C VAL A 183 -2.91 17.08 11.38
N VAL A 184 -3.67 17.26 10.31
CA VAL A 184 -4.87 18.09 10.29
C VAL A 184 -6.08 17.20 10.61
N LEU A 185 -6.76 17.49 11.72
CA LEU A 185 -7.90 16.74 12.22
C LEU A 185 -9.22 17.11 11.53
N ALA A 186 -10.28 16.35 11.79
CA ALA A 186 -11.59 16.57 11.17
C ALA A 186 -12.23 17.92 11.54
N ASP A 187 -11.89 18.50 12.70
CA ASP A 187 -12.29 19.85 13.10
C ASP A 187 -11.48 20.98 12.44
N GLY A 188 -10.47 20.64 11.63
CA GLY A 188 -9.56 21.57 10.97
C GLY A 188 -8.38 22.00 11.85
N SER A 189 -8.25 21.54 13.08
CA SER A 189 -7.10 21.82 13.94
C SER A 189 -5.84 21.06 13.47
N PHE A 190 -4.67 21.64 13.76
CA PHE A 190 -3.37 21.02 13.49
C PHE A 190 -2.75 20.52 14.79
N VAL A 191 -2.29 19.27 14.80
CA VAL A 191 -1.61 18.66 15.92
C VAL A 191 -0.38 17.90 15.48
N THR A 192 0.61 17.78 16.37
CA THR A 192 1.71 16.81 16.23
C THR A 192 1.44 15.62 17.15
N ALA A 193 1.41 14.43 16.58
CA ALA A 193 1.21 13.17 17.31
C ALA A 193 2.55 12.42 17.45
N ASP A 194 2.90 12.06 18.67
CA ASP A 194 4.09 11.28 19.05
C ASP A 194 3.81 10.47 20.32
N GLU A 195 4.82 9.81 20.89
CA GLU A 195 4.67 9.03 22.13
C GLU A 195 4.24 9.86 23.34
N SER A 196 4.49 11.17 23.35
CA SER A 196 4.21 12.10 24.45
C SER A 196 3.01 12.99 24.20
N HIS A 197 2.70 13.28 22.94
CA HIS A 197 1.62 14.15 22.50
C HIS A 197 0.64 13.36 21.63
N HIS A 198 -0.64 13.36 22.01
CA HIS A 198 -1.67 12.57 21.33
C HIS A 198 -1.28 11.10 21.11
N PRO A 199 -0.83 10.37 22.18
CA PRO A 199 -0.25 9.03 22.01
C PRO A 199 -1.24 7.99 21.50
N ASP A 200 -2.53 8.16 21.71
CA ASP A 200 -3.58 7.32 21.16
C ASP A 200 -3.78 7.54 19.64
N LEU A 201 -3.71 8.79 19.19
CA LEU A 201 -3.67 9.13 17.77
C LEU A 201 -2.41 8.57 17.11
N PHE A 202 -1.24 8.77 17.74
CA PHE A 202 0.02 8.24 17.24
C PHE A 202 0.01 6.71 17.12
N TRP A 203 -0.58 6.03 18.08
CA TRP A 203 -0.81 4.59 18.02
C TRP A 203 -1.69 4.21 16.81
N ALA A 204 -2.80 4.92 16.61
CA ALA A 204 -3.75 4.64 15.54
C ALA A 204 -3.17 4.92 14.14
N LEU A 205 -2.35 5.96 13.98
CA LEU A 205 -1.67 6.27 12.71
C LEU A 205 -0.65 5.20 12.31
N ARG A 206 -0.17 4.39 13.25
CA ARG A 206 0.78 3.31 13.00
C ARG A 206 0.08 2.00 12.63
N GLY A 207 -0.62 2.00 11.47
CA GLY A 207 -1.28 0.83 10.89
C GLY A 207 -2.79 0.92 10.75
N GLY A 208 -3.45 1.94 11.34
CA GLY A 208 -4.91 2.11 11.25
C GLY A 208 -5.40 2.84 10.00
N GLY A 209 -4.51 3.13 9.04
CA GLY A 209 -4.85 3.78 7.78
C GLY A 209 -5.18 5.27 7.91
N GLY A 210 -5.78 5.84 6.87
CA GLY A 210 -6.12 7.26 6.75
C GLY A 210 -7.40 7.69 7.48
N ASN A 211 -7.78 7.04 8.59
CA ASN A 211 -9.06 7.22 9.25
C ASN A 211 -9.14 8.44 10.19
N PHE A 212 -8.02 9.03 10.61
CA PHE A 212 -7.97 9.89 11.80
C PHE A 212 -7.65 11.35 11.49
N GLY A 213 -7.32 11.67 10.25
CA GLY A 213 -6.91 13.00 9.80
C GLY A 213 -6.05 12.95 8.56
N VAL A 214 -5.64 14.13 8.08
CA VAL A 214 -4.72 14.29 6.96
C VAL A 214 -3.32 14.49 7.51
N VAL A 215 -2.43 13.52 7.31
CA VAL A 215 -1.02 13.66 7.73
C VAL A 215 -0.26 14.49 6.71
N THR A 216 0.24 15.63 7.16
CA THR A 216 0.97 16.59 6.32
C THR A 216 2.48 16.41 6.37
N SER A 217 3.00 15.78 7.44
CA SER A 217 4.44 15.49 7.61
C SER A 217 4.63 14.27 8.50
N PHE A 218 5.64 13.48 8.20
CA PHE A 218 6.12 12.33 8.99
C PHE A 218 7.57 12.57 9.41
N THR A 219 7.95 12.20 10.62
CA THR A 219 9.35 12.14 11.05
C THR A 219 9.73 10.69 11.27
N PHE A 220 10.71 10.19 10.52
CA PHE A 220 11.20 8.82 10.63
C PHE A 220 12.58 8.79 11.27
N ARG A 221 12.84 7.72 12.03
CA ARG A 221 14.19 7.24 12.29
C ARG A 221 14.73 6.61 11.02
N LEU A 222 15.95 6.93 10.65
CA LEU A 222 16.67 6.29 9.56
C LEU A 222 17.65 5.24 10.08
N HIS A 223 17.93 4.26 9.26
CA HIS A 223 18.82 3.15 9.54
C HIS A 223 20.02 3.17 8.60
N PRO A 224 21.20 2.66 8.99
CA PRO A 224 22.32 2.50 8.09
C PRO A 224 21.94 1.53 6.94
N VAL A 225 21.83 2.08 5.74
CA VAL A 225 21.56 1.35 4.49
C VAL A 225 22.31 2.06 3.36
N GLY A 226 23.14 1.34 2.66
CA GLY A 226 23.85 1.86 1.49
C GLY A 226 23.73 0.88 0.33
N THR A 227 24.85 0.30 -0.09
CA THR A 227 24.84 -0.80 -1.06
C THR A 227 24.37 -2.08 -0.39
N VAL A 228 23.43 -2.77 -1.03
CA VAL A 228 22.87 -4.05 -0.59
C VAL A 228 23.14 -5.14 -1.64
N GLY A 229 23.05 -6.41 -1.25
CA GLY A 229 23.07 -7.53 -2.19
C GLY A 229 21.67 -7.75 -2.78
N LEU A 230 21.53 -7.62 -4.09
CA LEU A 230 20.35 -8.10 -4.83
C LEU A 230 20.64 -9.51 -5.32
N GLY A 231 19.71 -10.44 -5.06
CA GLY A 231 19.68 -11.75 -5.70
C GLY A 231 18.36 -11.97 -6.42
N VAL A 232 18.39 -12.66 -7.54
CA VAL A 232 17.18 -13.15 -8.23
C VAL A 232 17.38 -14.62 -8.57
N THR A 233 16.46 -15.45 -8.12
CA THR A 233 16.49 -16.88 -8.44
C THR A 233 15.12 -17.28 -8.95
N VAL A 234 15.04 -17.97 -10.09
CA VAL A 234 13.79 -18.45 -10.65
C VAL A 234 13.88 -19.91 -11.08
N TRP A 235 12.79 -20.63 -10.87
CA TRP A 235 12.57 -22.01 -11.25
C TRP A 235 11.37 -22.13 -12.19
N PRO A 236 11.29 -23.14 -13.07
CA PRO A 236 10.08 -23.44 -13.80
C PRO A 236 8.86 -23.52 -12.87
N VAL A 237 7.70 -23.01 -13.31
CA VAL A 237 6.49 -22.88 -12.46
C VAL A 237 6.01 -24.21 -11.88
N GLU A 238 6.29 -25.33 -12.56
CA GLU A 238 5.98 -26.69 -12.11
C GLU A 238 6.74 -27.08 -10.82
N HIS A 239 7.83 -26.39 -10.48
CA HIS A 239 8.57 -26.57 -9.23
C HIS A 239 8.08 -25.69 -8.09
N THR A 240 6.97 -24.98 -8.27
CA THR A 240 6.39 -24.14 -7.20
C THR A 240 6.21 -24.89 -5.88
N PRO A 241 5.70 -26.16 -5.84
CA PRO A 241 5.54 -26.86 -4.57
C PRO A 241 6.86 -27.12 -3.83
N GLU A 242 7.89 -27.58 -4.54
CA GLU A 242 9.20 -27.87 -3.97
C GLU A 242 9.87 -26.59 -3.46
N VAL A 243 9.85 -25.54 -4.27
CA VAL A 243 10.46 -24.25 -3.92
C VAL A 243 9.76 -23.63 -2.71
N LEU A 244 8.42 -23.64 -2.66
CA LEU A 244 7.68 -23.10 -1.51
C LEU A 244 7.89 -23.91 -0.24
N ARG A 245 7.98 -25.25 -0.31
CA ARG A 245 8.30 -26.09 0.87
C ARG A 245 9.68 -25.75 1.42
N TRP A 246 10.68 -25.60 0.53
CA TRP A 246 12.02 -25.17 0.92
C TRP A 246 11.99 -23.72 1.49
N TYR A 247 11.37 -22.79 0.80
CA TYR A 247 11.36 -21.35 1.15
C TYR A 247 10.75 -21.09 2.53
N ARG A 248 9.61 -21.74 2.85
CA ARG A 248 8.93 -21.57 4.16
C ARG A 248 9.77 -22.06 5.33
N GLU A 249 10.62 -23.08 5.09
CA GLU A 249 11.51 -23.62 6.12
C GLU A 249 12.84 -22.86 6.16
N PHE A 250 13.31 -22.40 5.02
CA PHE A 250 14.61 -21.75 4.92
C PHE A 250 14.61 -20.34 5.50
N LEU A 251 13.76 -19.44 4.99
CA LEU A 251 13.90 -18.00 5.25
C LEU A 251 13.69 -17.61 6.72
N PRO A 252 12.72 -18.15 7.48
CA PRO A 252 12.54 -17.78 8.88
C PRO A 252 13.72 -18.14 9.80
N HIS A 253 14.59 -19.07 9.38
CA HIS A 253 15.77 -19.48 10.13
C HIS A 253 17.04 -18.71 9.72
N GLN A 254 16.94 -17.82 8.75
CA GLN A 254 18.08 -17.01 8.32
C GLN A 254 18.24 -15.76 9.20
N PRO A 255 19.44 -15.19 9.25
CA PRO A 255 19.66 -13.91 9.93
C PRO A 255 18.76 -12.82 9.30
N ASP A 256 18.41 -11.80 10.10
CA ASP A 256 17.53 -10.70 9.68
C ASP A 256 18.10 -9.88 8.51
N GLU A 257 19.41 -9.97 8.28
CA GLU A 257 20.11 -9.38 7.15
C GLU A 257 19.70 -9.98 5.81
N LEU A 258 19.21 -11.21 5.78
CA LEU A 258 18.67 -11.84 4.58
C LEU A 258 17.15 -11.70 4.58
N SER A 259 16.66 -10.93 3.61
CA SER A 259 15.25 -10.86 3.24
C SER A 259 15.06 -11.39 1.82
N GLY A 260 13.86 -11.80 1.49
CA GLY A 260 13.53 -12.20 0.13
C GLY A 260 12.04 -12.50 0.02
N PHE A 261 11.36 -11.94 -0.96
CA PHE A 261 9.97 -12.27 -1.20
C PHE A 261 9.85 -13.32 -2.32
N PHE A 262 9.02 -14.32 -2.09
CA PHE A 262 8.63 -15.29 -3.12
C PHE A 262 7.66 -14.62 -4.11
N ALA A 263 7.82 -14.95 -5.41
CA ALA A 263 6.91 -14.51 -6.46
C ALA A 263 6.63 -15.65 -7.45
N ALA A 264 5.39 -15.74 -7.92
CA ALA A 264 5.07 -16.42 -9.16
C ALA A 264 4.74 -15.37 -10.21
N LEU A 265 5.38 -15.43 -11.37
CA LEU A 265 5.34 -14.38 -12.39
C LEU A 265 5.57 -14.93 -13.79
N VAL A 266 5.29 -14.11 -14.78
CA VAL A 266 5.77 -14.34 -16.16
C VAL A 266 7.05 -13.53 -16.36
N ILE A 267 8.14 -14.18 -16.82
CA ILE A 267 9.41 -13.48 -17.02
C ILE A 267 9.27 -12.44 -18.12
N PRO A 268 9.57 -11.16 -17.83
CA PRO A 268 9.53 -10.12 -18.83
C PRO A 268 10.67 -10.31 -19.86
N PRO A 269 10.51 -9.78 -21.09
CA PRO A 269 11.59 -9.76 -22.05
C PRO A 269 12.69 -8.78 -21.62
N GLY A 270 13.96 -9.14 -21.89
CA GLY A 270 15.13 -8.29 -21.65
C GLY A 270 15.97 -8.68 -20.44
N PRO A 271 17.09 -7.97 -20.24
CA PRO A 271 17.99 -8.22 -19.12
C PRO A 271 17.30 -8.05 -17.76
N PRO A 272 17.74 -8.82 -16.74
CA PRO A 272 18.88 -9.73 -16.72
C PRO A 272 18.57 -11.14 -17.22
N PHE A 273 17.35 -11.42 -17.63
CA PHE A 273 16.90 -12.77 -17.98
C PHE A 273 17.38 -13.20 -19.37
N PRO A 274 17.85 -14.46 -19.54
CA PRO A 274 18.18 -15.01 -20.84
C PRO A 274 16.90 -15.24 -21.68
N GLU A 275 17.04 -15.15 -23.01
CA GLU A 275 15.91 -15.21 -23.96
C GLU A 275 15.08 -16.50 -23.84
N GLU A 276 15.72 -17.62 -23.46
CA GLU A 276 15.10 -18.96 -23.37
C GLU A 276 14.01 -19.04 -22.31
N ILE A 277 13.99 -18.11 -21.35
CA ILE A 277 12.96 -18.07 -20.29
C ILE A 277 11.98 -16.90 -20.44
N HIS A 278 12.16 -16.00 -21.41
CA HIS A 278 11.24 -14.90 -21.67
C HIS A 278 9.82 -15.42 -21.92
N GLY A 279 8.82 -14.79 -21.33
CA GLY A 279 7.40 -15.16 -21.45
C GLY A 279 7.01 -16.46 -20.74
N ARG A 280 7.94 -17.15 -20.06
CA ARG A 280 7.65 -18.36 -19.29
C ARG A 280 7.13 -17.99 -17.90
N LYS A 281 6.17 -18.79 -17.40
CA LYS A 281 5.73 -18.72 -16.03
C LYS A 281 6.79 -19.37 -15.13
N MET A 282 7.17 -18.66 -14.08
CA MET A 282 8.21 -19.09 -13.15
C MET A 282 7.78 -18.88 -11.70
N ALA A 283 8.30 -19.72 -10.82
CA ALA A 283 8.39 -19.46 -9.38
C ALA A 283 9.76 -18.82 -9.10
N GLY A 284 9.83 -17.85 -8.22
CA GLY A 284 11.11 -17.19 -7.95
C GLY A 284 11.17 -16.54 -6.59
N VAL A 285 12.37 -16.13 -6.21
CA VAL A 285 12.60 -15.28 -5.03
C VAL A 285 13.50 -14.12 -5.42
N VAL A 286 13.08 -12.92 -5.01
CA VAL A 286 13.92 -11.72 -5.10
C VAL A 286 14.51 -11.46 -3.72
N TRP A 287 15.81 -11.61 -3.61
CA TRP A 287 16.58 -11.53 -2.37
C TRP A 287 17.10 -10.12 -2.13
N CYS A 288 17.16 -9.72 -0.87
CA CYS A 288 17.86 -8.54 -0.40
C CYS A 288 18.77 -8.95 0.76
N TRP A 289 20.08 -8.77 0.59
CA TRP A 289 21.09 -8.97 1.61
C TRP A 289 21.62 -7.62 2.10
N THR A 290 21.43 -7.36 3.38
CA THR A 290 21.84 -6.12 4.05
C THR A 290 23.03 -6.31 4.99
N GLY A 291 23.62 -7.49 4.99
CA GLY A 291 24.86 -7.81 5.70
C GLY A 291 26.11 -7.37 4.93
N ASP A 292 27.28 -7.82 5.39
CA ASP A 292 28.53 -7.59 4.68
C ASP A 292 28.44 -8.19 3.27
N LEU A 293 28.81 -7.41 2.25
CA LEU A 293 28.70 -7.81 0.85
C LEU A 293 29.59 -9.00 0.50
N ASP A 294 30.72 -9.19 1.19
CA ASP A 294 31.57 -10.38 1.04
C ASP A 294 30.86 -11.67 1.47
N GLY A 295 29.78 -11.56 2.25
CA GLY A 295 28.94 -12.67 2.68
C GLY A 295 27.78 -13.01 1.74
N LEU A 296 27.52 -12.22 0.67
CA LEU A 296 26.34 -12.38 -0.19
C LEU A 296 26.26 -13.78 -0.81
N ASP A 297 27.35 -14.26 -1.41
CA ASP A 297 27.37 -15.57 -2.06
C ASP A 297 27.14 -16.71 -1.04
N ALA A 298 27.70 -16.59 0.16
CA ALA A 298 27.51 -17.56 1.23
C ALA A 298 26.06 -17.55 1.77
N ALA A 299 25.45 -16.37 1.88
CA ALA A 299 24.06 -16.23 2.32
C ALA A 299 23.06 -16.86 1.33
N LEU A 300 23.36 -16.81 0.03
CA LEU A 300 22.54 -17.35 -1.04
C LEU A 300 22.91 -18.79 -1.48
N ALA A 301 24.03 -19.34 -1.03
CA ALA A 301 24.46 -20.69 -1.40
C ALA A 301 23.39 -21.79 -1.12
N PRO A 302 22.62 -21.73 0.00
CA PRO A 302 21.59 -22.75 0.27
C PRO A 302 20.40 -22.73 -0.70
N VAL A 303 20.29 -21.72 -1.58
CA VAL A 303 19.24 -21.68 -2.63
C VAL A 303 19.31 -22.90 -3.55
N ALA A 304 20.50 -23.51 -3.69
CA ALA A 304 20.69 -24.73 -4.45
C ALA A 304 19.93 -25.94 -3.88
N ASP A 305 19.57 -25.91 -2.58
CA ASP A 305 18.81 -26.98 -1.92
C ASP A 305 17.34 -27.05 -2.38
N ALA A 306 16.81 -25.95 -2.95
CA ALA A 306 15.48 -25.93 -3.57
C ALA A 306 15.45 -26.61 -4.97
N GLY A 307 16.55 -27.18 -5.41
CA GLY A 307 16.74 -27.76 -6.74
C GLY A 307 17.39 -26.79 -7.73
N PRO A 308 17.79 -27.28 -8.91
CA PRO A 308 18.53 -26.46 -9.89
C PRO A 308 17.64 -25.34 -10.43
N PRO A 309 18.02 -24.04 -10.24
CA PRO A 309 17.26 -22.93 -10.79
C PRO A 309 17.44 -22.85 -12.32
N ALA A 310 16.41 -22.34 -13.01
CA ALA A 310 16.52 -21.99 -14.42
C ALA A 310 17.39 -20.75 -14.64
N PHE A 311 17.43 -19.87 -13.63
CA PHE A 311 18.29 -18.69 -13.63
C PHE A 311 18.57 -18.25 -12.20
N HIS A 312 19.79 -17.83 -11.95
CA HIS A 312 20.22 -17.23 -10.69
C HIS A 312 21.30 -16.19 -10.95
N PHE A 313 21.19 -15.05 -10.32
CA PHE A 313 22.28 -14.10 -10.20
C PHE A 313 22.23 -13.37 -8.85
N ALA A 314 23.39 -12.89 -8.41
CA ALA A 314 23.49 -12.01 -7.25
C ALA A 314 24.51 -10.90 -7.55
N THR A 315 24.23 -9.68 -7.11
CA THR A 315 25.08 -8.52 -7.34
C THR A 315 24.88 -7.46 -6.27
N PRO A 316 25.93 -6.73 -5.87
CA PRO A 316 25.76 -5.50 -5.11
C PRO A 316 25.02 -4.44 -5.92
N ILE A 317 24.10 -3.72 -5.25
CA ILE A 317 23.30 -2.63 -5.85
C ILE A 317 23.05 -1.52 -4.80
N PRO A 318 23.08 -0.22 -5.16
CA PRO A 318 22.61 0.82 -4.26
C PRO A 318 21.15 0.57 -3.86
N TYR A 319 20.79 0.81 -2.57
CA TYR A 319 19.45 0.54 -2.10
C TYR A 319 18.34 1.26 -2.90
N PRO A 320 18.47 2.55 -3.28
CA PRO A 320 17.46 3.21 -4.12
C PRO A 320 17.29 2.55 -5.50
N ALA A 321 18.35 1.96 -6.07
CA ALA A 321 18.26 1.23 -7.32
C ALA A 321 17.49 -0.10 -7.16
N LEU A 322 17.66 -0.80 -6.01
CA LEU A 322 16.83 -1.95 -5.67
C LEU A 322 15.35 -1.56 -5.56
N GLN A 323 15.04 -0.46 -4.86
CA GLN A 323 13.67 0.05 -4.64
C GLN A 323 12.95 0.45 -5.95
N SER A 324 13.68 0.84 -6.99
CA SER A 324 13.14 1.23 -8.30
C SER A 324 13.19 0.12 -9.36
N THR A 325 13.67 -1.08 -9.00
CA THR A 325 13.86 -2.19 -9.95
C THR A 325 12.58 -2.57 -10.71
N PHE A 326 11.44 -2.48 -10.07
CA PHE A 326 10.14 -2.87 -10.64
C PHE A 326 9.37 -1.73 -11.30
N ASP A 327 9.77 -0.47 -11.12
CA ASP A 327 9.05 0.69 -11.66
C ASP A 327 8.82 0.63 -13.18
N PRO A 328 9.81 0.22 -14.01
CA PRO A 328 9.61 0.14 -15.45
C PRO A 328 8.60 -0.93 -15.89
N LEU A 329 8.41 -1.98 -15.08
CA LEU A 329 7.47 -3.06 -15.38
C LEU A 329 6.03 -2.70 -14.97
N LEU A 330 5.87 -1.78 -14.05
CA LEU A 330 4.61 -1.47 -13.38
C LEU A 330 4.33 0.04 -13.43
N PRO A 331 4.22 0.65 -14.64
CA PRO A 331 3.92 2.08 -14.77
C PRO A 331 2.47 2.39 -14.36
N PRO A 332 2.15 3.65 -14.03
CA PRO A 332 0.77 4.11 -13.87
C PRO A 332 -0.07 3.84 -15.13
N GLY A 333 -1.37 3.62 -14.96
CA GLY A 333 -2.29 3.44 -16.08
C GLY A 333 -2.59 1.99 -16.45
N LEU A 334 -2.03 1.03 -15.75
CA LEU A 334 -2.40 -0.38 -15.88
C LEU A 334 -3.72 -0.66 -15.15
N GLN A 335 -4.41 -1.71 -15.58
CA GLN A 335 -5.55 -2.30 -14.89
C GLN A 335 -5.00 -3.13 -13.73
N TRP A 336 -5.50 -2.89 -12.50
CA TRP A 336 -5.06 -3.58 -11.31
C TRP A 336 -6.23 -4.13 -10.52
N TYR A 337 -6.16 -5.39 -10.18
CA TYR A 337 -7.02 -5.97 -9.15
C TYR A 337 -6.18 -6.85 -8.25
N TRP A 338 -6.35 -6.72 -6.93
CA TRP A 338 -5.60 -7.57 -6.01
C TRP A 338 -6.44 -8.01 -4.81
N ARG A 339 -5.98 -9.07 -4.20
CA ARG A 339 -6.44 -9.59 -2.93
C ARG A 339 -5.21 -9.94 -2.10
N GLY A 340 -5.33 -9.88 -0.78
CA GLY A 340 -4.24 -10.24 0.10
C GLY A 340 -4.72 -11.01 1.32
N ASP A 341 -3.80 -11.70 1.98
CA ASP A 341 -4.01 -12.35 3.28
C ASP A 341 -2.69 -12.41 4.06
N PHE A 342 -2.81 -12.52 5.39
CA PHE A 342 -1.69 -12.85 6.26
C PHE A 342 -1.63 -14.34 6.57
N PHE A 343 -0.41 -14.89 6.72
CA PHE A 343 -0.17 -16.28 7.06
C PHE A 343 0.84 -16.38 8.20
N ASP A 344 0.53 -17.15 9.23
CA ASP A 344 1.50 -17.56 10.26
C ASP A 344 2.38 -18.72 9.76
N ARG A 345 1.87 -19.51 8.84
CA ARG A 345 2.52 -20.63 8.17
C ARG A 345 1.92 -20.87 6.79
N ILE A 346 2.69 -21.45 5.90
CA ILE A 346 2.22 -21.91 4.58
C ILE A 346 2.08 -23.43 4.65
N THR A 347 0.86 -23.96 4.74
CA THR A 347 0.62 -25.43 4.81
C THR A 347 0.88 -26.10 3.46
N ASP A 348 0.98 -27.43 3.43
CA ASP A 348 1.13 -28.15 2.17
C ASP A 348 -0.09 -27.98 1.26
N GLU A 349 -1.29 -27.92 1.84
CA GLU A 349 -2.52 -27.64 1.09
C GLU A 349 -2.51 -26.23 0.49
N ALA A 350 -2.03 -25.22 1.24
CA ALA A 350 -1.85 -23.86 0.73
C ALA A 350 -0.82 -23.84 -0.42
N ILE A 351 0.25 -24.62 -0.33
CA ILE A 351 1.26 -24.77 -1.41
C ILE A 351 0.61 -25.30 -2.69
N GLU A 352 -0.25 -26.31 -2.60
CA GLU A 352 -0.93 -26.84 -3.80
C GLU A 352 -1.86 -25.80 -4.44
N VAL A 353 -2.53 -24.94 -3.64
CA VAL A 353 -3.30 -23.81 -4.16
C VAL A 353 -2.37 -22.80 -4.84
N HIS A 354 -1.25 -22.44 -4.21
CA HIS A 354 -0.27 -21.55 -4.81
C HIS A 354 0.24 -22.08 -6.17
N ALA A 355 0.59 -23.37 -6.24
CA ALA A 355 1.06 -24.00 -7.48
C ALA A 355 0.01 -23.99 -8.59
N LYS A 356 -1.25 -24.30 -8.24
CA LYS A 356 -2.38 -24.24 -9.18
C LYS A 356 -2.52 -22.85 -9.82
N TYR A 357 -2.56 -21.80 -9.00
CA TYR A 357 -2.77 -20.45 -9.48
C TYR A 357 -1.53 -19.82 -10.11
N ALA A 358 -0.33 -20.21 -9.70
CA ALA A 358 0.92 -19.86 -10.39
C ALA A 358 0.94 -20.40 -11.83
N ALA A 359 0.56 -21.66 -12.03
CA ALA A 359 0.43 -22.25 -13.36
C ALA A 359 -0.68 -21.59 -14.18
N ALA A 360 -1.71 -21.01 -13.53
CA ALA A 360 -2.87 -20.36 -14.16
C ALA A 360 -2.75 -18.83 -14.25
N ILE A 361 -1.56 -18.22 -14.02
CA ILE A 361 -1.36 -16.76 -14.17
C ILE A 361 -1.96 -16.30 -15.51
N PRO A 362 -2.90 -15.31 -15.50
CA PRO A 362 -3.72 -15.02 -16.67
C PRO A 362 -3.05 -14.12 -17.69
N THR A 363 -2.11 -13.25 -17.27
CA THR A 363 -1.51 -12.21 -18.14
C THR A 363 -0.02 -12.09 -17.87
N GLY A 364 0.71 -11.40 -18.76
CA GLY A 364 2.16 -11.25 -18.66
C GLY A 364 2.66 -10.41 -17.49
N LEU A 365 1.80 -9.60 -16.86
CA LEU A 365 2.15 -8.77 -15.71
C LEU A 365 1.53 -9.27 -14.41
N SER A 366 0.50 -10.15 -14.47
CA SER A 366 -0.10 -10.71 -13.26
C SER A 366 0.92 -11.52 -12.46
N THR A 367 0.84 -11.39 -11.13
CA THR A 367 1.83 -11.97 -10.21
C THR A 367 1.20 -12.27 -8.85
N MET A 368 1.85 -13.11 -8.08
CA MET A 368 1.59 -13.25 -6.64
C MET A 368 2.89 -13.08 -5.87
N HIS A 369 2.82 -12.44 -4.72
CA HIS A 369 3.97 -12.30 -3.84
C HIS A 369 3.66 -12.78 -2.43
N LEU A 370 4.66 -13.36 -1.77
CA LEU A 370 4.68 -13.64 -0.33
C LEU A 370 5.85 -12.84 0.26
N TYR A 371 5.52 -11.78 0.97
CA TYR A 371 6.50 -10.92 1.66
C TYR A 371 6.73 -11.44 3.07
N PRO A 372 7.99 -11.64 3.50
CA PRO A 372 8.27 -11.93 4.90
C PRO A 372 8.00 -10.68 5.75
N VAL A 373 7.24 -10.86 6.83
CA VAL A 373 6.92 -9.81 7.82
C VAL A 373 7.34 -10.23 9.24
N ASP A 374 8.27 -11.17 9.32
CA ASP A 374 8.93 -11.67 10.53
C ASP A 374 10.17 -10.83 10.95
N GLY A 375 11.10 -11.41 11.68
CA GLY A 375 12.35 -10.77 12.10
C GLY A 375 12.11 -9.58 13.03
N ALA A 376 12.60 -8.38 12.66
CA ALA A 376 12.43 -7.17 13.47
C ALA A 376 10.96 -6.77 13.68
N ALA A 377 10.10 -7.03 12.69
CA ALA A 377 8.68 -6.72 12.80
C ALA A 377 7.97 -7.52 13.91
N HIS A 378 8.41 -8.77 14.18
CA HIS A 378 7.92 -9.60 15.29
C HIS A 378 8.42 -9.16 16.68
N ARG A 379 9.49 -8.35 16.75
CA ARG A 379 10.04 -7.86 18.04
C ARG A 379 9.27 -6.66 18.60
N VAL A 380 8.44 -6.03 17.80
CA VAL A 380 7.50 -4.97 18.24
C VAL A 380 6.32 -5.64 18.92
N GLY A 381 5.94 -5.16 20.09
CA GLY A 381 4.81 -5.68 20.86
C GLY A 381 3.51 -5.59 20.07
N ARG A 382 2.64 -6.58 20.23
CA ARG A 382 1.36 -6.67 19.51
C ARG A 382 0.54 -5.38 19.63
N ASP A 383 0.50 -4.80 20.84
CA ASP A 383 -0.35 -3.64 21.17
C ASP A 383 0.39 -2.29 21.03
N ASP A 384 1.66 -2.29 20.63
CA ASP A 384 2.47 -1.07 20.51
C ASP A 384 2.07 -0.20 19.30
N THR A 385 1.42 -0.80 18.30
CA THR A 385 0.91 -0.12 17.11
C THR A 385 -0.47 -0.67 16.72
N ALA A 386 -1.17 0.00 15.84
CA ALA A 386 -2.46 -0.48 15.33
C ALA A 386 -2.35 -1.63 14.31
N TRP A 387 -1.14 -1.99 13.87
CA TRP A 387 -0.90 -3.16 13.04
C TRP A 387 -1.15 -4.44 13.84
N SER A 388 -2.23 -5.16 13.53
CA SER A 388 -2.75 -6.26 14.37
C SER A 388 -2.08 -7.62 14.12
N TYR A 389 -1.34 -7.78 13.02
CA TYR A 389 -0.80 -9.07 12.57
C TYR A 389 0.71 -9.20 12.85
N ARG A 390 1.14 -8.86 14.10
CA ARG A 390 2.53 -9.01 14.52
C ARG A 390 2.99 -10.47 14.63
N ASP A 391 2.04 -11.40 14.61
CA ASP A 391 2.25 -12.85 14.62
C ASP A 391 2.24 -13.50 13.21
N ALA A 392 2.05 -12.70 12.16
CA ALA A 392 2.13 -13.19 10.79
C ALA A 392 3.58 -13.32 10.33
N VAL A 393 3.93 -14.43 9.70
CA VAL A 393 5.25 -14.62 9.05
C VAL A 393 5.24 -14.08 7.63
N TRP A 394 4.10 -14.19 6.94
CA TRP A 394 3.97 -13.83 5.54
C TRP A 394 2.79 -12.88 5.30
N SER A 395 3.02 -11.87 4.44
CA SER A 395 1.97 -11.04 3.85
C SER A 395 1.86 -11.40 2.37
N GLY A 396 0.75 -12.05 1.99
CA GLY A 396 0.47 -12.45 0.62
C GLY A 396 -0.29 -11.37 -0.14
N VAL A 397 0.03 -11.18 -1.44
CA VAL A 397 -0.78 -10.43 -2.40
C VAL A 397 -0.87 -11.16 -3.71
N PHE A 398 -2.08 -11.23 -4.27
CA PHE A 398 -2.39 -11.82 -5.57
C PHE A 398 -2.82 -10.69 -6.49
N GLY A 399 -1.93 -10.28 -7.39
CA GLY A 399 -2.10 -9.12 -8.26
C GLY A 399 -2.41 -9.52 -9.69
N GLY A 400 -3.64 -9.26 -10.12
CA GLY A 400 -4.02 -9.31 -11.53
C GLY A 400 -3.70 -7.97 -12.19
N ILE A 401 -2.88 -7.98 -13.23
CA ILE A 401 -2.34 -6.77 -13.85
C ILE A 401 -2.36 -6.92 -15.35
N ASP A 402 -2.93 -5.94 -16.05
CA ASP A 402 -2.91 -5.92 -17.52
C ASP A 402 -3.01 -4.49 -18.08
N PRO A 403 -2.35 -4.15 -19.18
CA PRO A 403 -2.54 -2.86 -19.83
C PRO A 403 -3.89 -2.71 -20.56
N ASP A 404 -4.52 -3.82 -20.97
CA ASP A 404 -5.77 -3.80 -21.71
C ASP A 404 -6.99 -3.85 -20.78
N PRO A 405 -7.88 -2.84 -20.81
CA PRO A 405 -9.12 -2.83 -20.03
C PRO A 405 -10.05 -4.02 -20.34
N ALA A 406 -9.94 -4.63 -21.52
CA ALA A 406 -10.72 -5.82 -21.89
C ALA A 406 -10.40 -7.03 -20.96
N ASN A 407 -9.21 -7.07 -20.37
CA ASN A 407 -8.77 -8.12 -19.47
C ASN A 407 -9.16 -7.88 -18.00
N ALA A 408 -9.82 -6.75 -17.67
CA ALA A 408 -10.19 -6.40 -16.30
C ALA A 408 -11.01 -7.50 -15.59
N GLY A 409 -11.94 -8.16 -16.31
CA GLY A 409 -12.69 -9.29 -15.77
C GLY A 409 -11.82 -10.51 -15.48
N VAL A 410 -10.94 -10.86 -16.40
CA VAL A 410 -10.05 -12.02 -16.29
C VAL A 410 -9.09 -11.90 -15.11
N ILE A 411 -8.43 -10.73 -14.95
CA ILE A 411 -7.51 -10.49 -13.86
C ILE A 411 -8.23 -10.48 -12.51
N ARG A 412 -9.43 -9.89 -12.44
CA ARG A 412 -10.25 -9.89 -11.23
C ARG A 412 -10.65 -11.32 -10.82
N ASP A 413 -11.20 -12.08 -11.76
CA ASP A 413 -11.73 -13.41 -11.48
C ASP A 413 -10.60 -14.39 -11.06
N TRP A 414 -9.41 -14.25 -11.62
CA TRP A 414 -8.23 -14.99 -11.18
C TRP A 414 -7.85 -14.63 -9.73
N CYS A 415 -7.79 -13.34 -9.38
CA CYS A 415 -7.45 -12.90 -8.02
C CYS A 415 -8.49 -13.38 -6.99
N VAL A 416 -9.78 -13.26 -7.31
CA VAL A 416 -10.88 -13.66 -6.42
C VAL A 416 -10.86 -15.16 -6.21
N GLY A 417 -10.79 -15.95 -7.28
CA GLY A 417 -10.75 -17.41 -7.19
C GLY A 417 -9.51 -17.91 -6.44
N TYR A 418 -8.34 -17.26 -6.65
CA TYR A 418 -7.13 -17.57 -5.91
C TYR A 418 -7.31 -17.32 -4.41
N TRP A 419 -7.81 -16.14 -4.07
CA TRP A 419 -8.06 -15.77 -2.69
C TRP A 419 -9.10 -16.68 -2.03
N GLU A 420 -10.21 -16.99 -2.68
CA GLU A 420 -11.28 -17.84 -2.13
C GLU A 420 -10.77 -19.25 -1.77
N GLU A 421 -9.92 -19.84 -2.61
CA GLU A 421 -9.35 -21.16 -2.34
C GLU A 421 -8.24 -21.15 -1.28
N LEU A 422 -7.50 -20.03 -1.17
CA LEU A 422 -6.38 -19.91 -0.25
C LEU A 422 -6.76 -19.40 1.14
N HIS A 423 -7.78 -18.55 1.22
CA HIS A 423 -8.23 -17.87 2.45
C HIS A 423 -8.49 -18.82 3.65
N PRO A 424 -9.02 -20.07 3.47
CA PRO A 424 -9.17 -21.01 4.58
C PRO A 424 -7.86 -21.39 5.29
N TYR A 425 -6.71 -21.17 4.68
CA TYR A 425 -5.38 -21.45 5.23
C TYR A 425 -4.69 -20.20 5.79
N SER A 426 -5.36 -19.06 5.75
CA SER A 426 -4.85 -17.76 6.20
C SER A 426 -5.23 -17.46 7.65
N MET A 427 -4.71 -16.36 8.17
CA MET A 427 -5.07 -15.81 9.48
C MET A 427 -6.36 -14.97 9.46
N GLY A 428 -7.04 -14.85 8.32
CA GLY A 428 -8.34 -14.22 8.16
C GLY A 428 -8.33 -12.71 7.87
N GLY A 429 -7.19 -12.02 7.94
CA GLY A 429 -7.05 -10.60 7.59
C GLY A 429 -5.94 -10.36 6.59
N ALA A 430 -5.85 -9.13 6.08
CA ALA A 430 -4.86 -8.75 5.08
C ALA A 430 -4.10 -7.47 5.47
N TYR A 431 -2.99 -7.22 4.82
CA TYR A 431 -2.38 -5.90 4.81
C TYR A 431 -3.35 -4.90 4.20
N VAL A 432 -3.71 -3.85 4.94
CA VAL A 432 -4.78 -2.91 4.56
C VAL A 432 -4.55 -2.26 3.19
N ASN A 433 -3.29 -2.07 2.79
CA ASN A 433 -2.93 -1.53 1.48
C ASN A 433 -3.01 -2.58 0.35
N PHE A 434 -3.16 -3.87 0.68
CA PHE A 434 -3.40 -4.96 -0.29
C PHE A 434 -4.88 -5.37 -0.36
N MET A 435 -5.77 -4.52 0.17
CA MET A 435 -7.21 -4.71 0.08
C MET A 435 -7.81 -3.83 -1.02
N MET A 436 -8.75 -4.38 -1.75
CA MET A 436 -9.72 -3.63 -2.54
C MET A 436 -10.83 -3.09 -1.61
N ASP A 437 -11.94 -2.60 -2.16
CA ASP A 437 -13.15 -2.34 -1.38
C ASP A 437 -13.85 -3.69 -1.13
N GLU A 438 -13.59 -4.28 0.04
CA GLU A 438 -14.01 -5.66 0.38
C GLU A 438 -15.08 -5.72 1.47
N GLY A 439 -15.57 -4.56 1.92
CA GLY A 439 -16.64 -4.44 2.90
C GLY A 439 -16.17 -4.46 4.36
N GLU A 440 -17.10 -4.12 5.25
CA GLU A 440 -16.82 -3.86 6.68
C GLU A 440 -16.31 -5.09 7.43
N ASP A 441 -16.84 -6.28 7.14
CA ASP A 441 -16.42 -7.52 7.81
C ASP A 441 -14.93 -7.81 7.55
N ARG A 442 -14.46 -7.53 6.34
CA ARG A 442 -13.05 -7.70 5.97
C ARG A 442 -12.16 -6.67 6.67
N VAL A 443 -12.62 -5.43 6.78
CA VAL A 443 -11.94 -4.37 7.53
C VAL A 443 -11.81 -4.78 9.01
N ARG A 444 -12.90 -5.27 9.63
CA ARG A 444 -12.86 -5.76 11.02
C ARG A 444 -11.90 -6.93 11.20
N ALA A 445 -11.90 -7.91 10.30
CA ALA A 445 -10.97 -9.02 10.33
C ALA A 445 -9.51 -8.56 10.24
N THR A 446 -9.23 -7.53 9.42
CA THR A 446 -7.89 -6.95 9.26
C THR A 446 -7.37 -6.28 10.53
N TYR A 447 -8.24 -5.62 11.31
CA TYR A 447 -7.84 -4.98 12.56
C TYR A 447 -8.02 -5.86 13.81
N ARG A 448 -8.65 -7.04 13.71
CA ARG A 448 -8.84 -7.99 14.82
C ARG A 448 -9.30 -7.27 16.10
N ASP A 449 -8.68 -7.58 17.23
CA ASP A 449 -8.96 -7.00 18.56
C ASP A 449 -8.64 -5.50 18.64
N HIS A 450 -7.86 -4.95 17.73
CA HIS A 450 -7.57 -3.51 17.67
C HIS A 450 -8.72 -2.67 17.12
N TYR A 451 -9.69 -3.28 16.41
CA TYR A 451 -10.79 -2.53 15.79
C TYR A 451 -11.55 -1.66 16.78
N ASP A 452 -11.89 -2.18 17.95
CA ASP A 452 -12.65 -1.41 18.96
C ASP A 452 -11.83 -0.26 19.56
N ARG A 453 -10.52 -0.44 19.73
CA ARG A 453 -9.64 0.66 20.15
C ARG A 453 -9.53 1.71 19.06
N LEU A 454 -9.36 1.33 17.81
CA LEU A 454 -9.36 2.22 16.65
C LEU A 454 -10.68 3.00 16.54
N ALA A 455 -11.81 2.34 16.72
CA ALA A 455 -13.14 2.99 16.70
C ALA A 455 -13.29 4.05 17.81
N ARG A 456 -12.74 3.82 19.01
CA ARG A 456 -12.72 4.83 20.10
C ARG A 456 -11.82 6.02 19.73
N VAL A 457 -10.62 5.78 19.20
CA VAL A 457 -9.74 6.85 18.75
C VAL A 457 -10.40 7.65 17.63
N LYS A 458 -11.04 6.94 16.67
CA LYS A 458 -11.84 7.58 15.61
C LYS A 458 -12.94 8.47 16.19
N GLY A 459 -13.67 8.00 17.21
CA GLY A 459 -14.70 8.77 17.90
C GLY A 459 -14.18 10.04 18.57
N THR A 460 -12.90 10.08 18.96
CA THR A 460 -12.25 11.24 19.54
C THR A 460 -11.83 12.27 18.49
N TYR A 461 -11.22 11.84 17.39
CA TYR A 461 -10.58 12.73 16.41
C TYR A 461 -11.41 12.97 15.14
N ASP A 462 -12.37 12.12 14.85
CA ASP A 462 -13.30 12.26 13.72
C ASP A 462 -14.68 11.67 14.05
N PRO A 463 -15.41 12.26 15.01
CA PRO A 463 -16.69 11.73 15.50
C PRO A 463 -17.78 11.70 14.42
N ASP A 464 -17.72 12.58 13.44
CA ASP A 464 -18.69 12.68 12.33
C ASP A 464 -18.28 11.82 11.12
N ASN A 465 -17.18 11.05 11.23
CA ASN A 465 -16.68 10.19 10.16
C ASN A 465 -16.44 10.93 8.83
N LEU A 466 -15.80 12.10 8.88
CA LEU A 466 -15.44 12.88 7.72
C LEU A 466 -14.47 12.09 6.81
N PHE A 467 -13.43 11.48 7.40
CA PHE A 467 -12.42 10.68 6.70
C PHE A 467 -12.87 9.22 6.57
N ARG A 468 -13.90 8.98 5.73
CA ARG A 468 -14.47 7.64 5.49
C ARG A 468 -14.09 7.03 4.14
N ALA A 469 -13.47 7.80 3.24
CA ALA A 469 -12.99 7.30 1.95
C ALA A 469 -11.63 6.59 2.11
N ASN A 470 -11.66 5.44 2.77
CA ASN A 470 -10.53 4.55 3.05
C ASN A 470 -11.08 3.17 3.46
N GLN A 471 -10.25 2.28 4.01
CA GLN A 471 -10.75 1.10 4.73
C GLN A 471 -11.38 1.59 6.05
N ASN A 472 -12.64 1.98 5.98
CA ASN A 472 -13.29 2.82 6.99
C ASN A 472 -13.45 2.11 8.33
N ILE A 473 -13.04 2.79 9.41
CA ILE A 473 -13.31 2.44 10.79
C ILE A 473 -14.40 3.37 11.28
N ALA A 474 -15.60 2.82 11.57
CA ALA A 474 -16.68 3.62 12.08
C ALA A 474 -16.36 4.14 13.49
N PRO A 475 -16.65 5.42 13.82
CA PRO A 475 -16.40 5.97 15.15
C PRO A 475 -17.26 5.28 16.21
N ALA A 476 -16.67 4.92 17.36
CA ALA A 476 -17.43 4.48 18.51
C ALA A 476 -18.26 5.67 19.05
N ARG A 477 -19.53 5.39 19.38
CA ARG A 477 -20.48 6.35 19.96
C ARG A 477 -20.35 6.41 21.46
#